data_67afe1cb94920757873a5ec16b73a60f
#
_entry.id   67afe1cb94920757873a5ec16b73a60f
#
_cell.length_a   1.000
_cell.length_b   1.000
_cell.length_c   1.000
_cell.angle_alpha   90.00
_cell.angle_beta   90.00
_cell.angle_gamma   90.00
#
_symmetry.space_group_name_H-M   'P 1'
#
loop_
_entity.id
_entity.type
_entity.pdbx_description
1 polymer ?
#
loop_
_entity_poly.entity_id
_entity_poly.type
_entity_poly.pdbx_seq_one_letter_code
_entity_poly.pdbx_strand_id
1 'polypeptide(L)'
;MPKNKSIIYQVQETLKQKLCIGEQKHFAKQLGTASDGIYSWSTYKTYLAKSCAFVKWARAQHGCRTLAEARNYVNTYIKHHIDKGYSPYTQKTIASSLAKLYGCSTKDFTPTQTRHRANITRSRKGIAKFSESRNKEFVDFCRATGLRRHEIKNLKPENLSYDESTGKYMLVNIKGKGGRLRDCPILSKEAVEHIQNTPAGKPVWSKIPSRADIHSYRADYCKTIYNLQARPIAEIPKRDRYYCRGDLKGIVYDKRAMAVASRALGHNRISIIASNYLYNWIERGGDL
;
A
#
# COMPACT_ATOMS: atom_id res chain seq x y z
N MET A 1 37.61 -18.49 -22.79
CA MET A 1 36.15 -18.58 -22.77
C MET A 1 35.62 -17.49 -21.85
N PRO A 2 34.62 -16.69 -22.20
CA PRO A 2 34.09 -15.70 -21.29
C PRO A 2 33.53 -16.41 -20.07
N LYS A 3 33.93 -15.99 -18.84
CA LYS A 3 33.43 -16.54 -17.59
C LYS A 3 31.92 -16.43 -17.54
N ASN A 4 31.21 -17.57 -17.53
CA ASN A 4 29.74 -17.56 -17.41
C ASN A 4 29.33 -16.76 -16.18
N LYS A 5 28.59 -15.67 -16.40
CA LYS A 5 28.04 -14.80 -15.34
C LYS A 5 27.17 -15.64 -14.42
N SER A 6 27.31 -15.47 -13.10
CA SER A 6 26.47 -16.21 -12.14
C SER A 6 24.98 -16.01 -12.42
N ILE A 7 24.14 -17.01 -12.13
CA ILE A 7 22.70 -16.93 -12.34
C ILE A 7 22.04 -15.74 -11.59
N ILE A 8 22.61 -15.36 -10.43
CA ILE A 8 22.16 -14.17 -9.68
C ILE A 8 22.49 -12.90 -10.44
N TYR A 9 23.67 -12.83 -11.04
CA TYR A 9 24.04 -11.69 -11.89
C TYR A 9 23.10 -11.56 -13.11
N GLN A 10 22.74 -12.70 -13.73
CA GLN A 10 21.78 -12.72 -14.84
C GLN A 10 20.42 -12.14 -14.40
N VAL A 11 19.92 -12.49 -13.19
CA VAL A 11 18.69 -11.90 -12.62
C VAL A 11 18.83 -10.37 -12.45
N GLN A 12 19.95 -9.92 -11.89
CA GLN A 12 20.18 -8.48 -11.65
C GLN A 12 20.17 -7.69 -12.96
N GLU A 13 20.91 -8.14 -13.97
CA GLU A 13 20.98 -7.48 -15.26
C GLU A 13 19.63 -7.47 -15.97
N THR A 14 18.93 -8.62 -16.01
CA THR A 14 17.61 -8.70 -16.65
C THR A 14 16.58 -7.75 -16.01
N LEU A 15 16.53 -7.68 -14.67
CA LEU A 15 15.59 -6.78 -14.00
C LEU A 15 16.02 -5.32 -14.06
N LYS A 16 17.34 -5.04 -14.10
CA LYS A 16 17.88 -3.69 -14.24
C LYS A 16 17.53 -3.08 -15.60
N GLN A 17 17.60 -3.85 -16.67
CA GLN A 17 17.20 -3.42 -18.02
C GLN A 17 15.72 -3.02 -18.12
N LYS A 18 14.88 -3.47 -17.19
CA LYS A 18 13.44 -3.15 -17.14
C LYS A 18 13.10 -1.93 -16.25
N LEU A 19 14.11 -1.23 -15.74
CA LEU A 19 13.88 -0.05 -14.90
C LEU A 19 13.41 1.15 -15.73
N CYS A 20 12.26 1.68 -15.35
CA CYS A 20 11.64 2.91 -15.88
C CYS A 20 11.39 3.90 -14.73
N ILE A 21 12.45 4.16 -13.95
CA ILE A 21 12.34 5.05 -12.77
C ILE A 21 12.18 6.50 -13.22
N GLY A 22 11.19 7.18 -12.66
CA GLY A 22 10.84 8.54 -13.07
C GLY A 22 9.71 8.60 -14.10
N GLU A 23 9.48 7.53 -14.83
CA GLU A 23 8.35 7.45 -15.76
C GLU A 23 7.02 7.20 -15.05
N GLN A 24 5.94 7.73 -15.62
CA GLN A 24 4.60 7.53 -15.10
C GLN A 24 3.99 6.24 -15.65
N LYS A 25 3.84 5.22 -14.80
CA LYS A 25 3.19 3.95 -15.18
C LYS A 25 1.82 4.14 -15.83
N HIS A 26 1.12 5.25 -15.55
CA HIS A 26 -0.18 5.54 -16.15
C HIS A 26 -0.06 5.77 -17.65
N PHE A 27 0.89 6.58 -18.09
CA PHE A 27 1.17 6.82 -19.51
C PHE A 27 1.59 5.53 -20.22
N ALA A 28 2.51 4.78 -19.62
CA ALA A 28 2.91 3.49 -20.18
C ALA A 28 1.72 2.51 -20.34
N LYS A 29 0.71 2.58 -19.45
CA LYS A 29 -0.52 1.80 -19.60
C LYS A 29 -1.37 2.25 -20.78
N GLN A 30 -1.48 3.54 -21.04
CA GLN A 30 -2.20 4.07 -22.19
C GLN A 30 -1.54 3.66 -23.49
N LEU A 31 -0.20 3.60 -23.51
CA LEU A 31 0.61 3.16 -24.66
C LEU A 31 0.75 1.64 -24.78
N GLY A 32 0.14 0.84 -23.89
CA GLY A 32 0.26 -0.62 -23.90
C GLY A 32 1.61 -1.19 -23.44
N THR A 33 2.59 -0.33 -23.07
CA THR A 33 3.97 -0.72 -22.74
C THR A 33 4.21 -0.99 -21.25
N ALA A 34 3.22 -0.74 -20.39
CA ALA A 34 3.37 -0.85 -18.94
C ALA A 34 3.70 -2.25 -18.42
N SER A 35 3.50 -3.29 -19.23
CA SER A 35 3.78 -4.68 -18.84
C SER A 35 5.27 -4.92 -18.59
N ASP A 36 6.16 -4.24 -19.29
CA ASP A 36 7.60 -4.53 -19.27
C ASP A 36 8.42 -3.69 -18.30
N GLY A 37 7.91 -2.53 -17.89
CA GLY A 37 8.61 -1.60 -17.01
C GLY A 37 8.51 -1.89 -15.51
N ILE A 38 9.55 -1.50 -14.77
CA ILE A 38 9.59 -1.44 -13.30
C ILE A 38 9.71 0.03 -12.89
N TYR A 39 8.62 0.62 -12.38
CA TYR A 39 8.47 2.06 -12.18
C TYR A 39 8.80 2.54 -10.75
N SER A 40 9.33 1.69 -9.89
CA SER A 40 9.75 2.11 -8.54
C SER A 40 10.84 1.23 -7.97
N TRP A 41 11.76 1.85 -7.22
CA TRP A 41 12.82 1.14 -6.51
C TRP A 41 12.30 0.08 -5.53
N SER A 42 11.17 0.32 -4.88
CA SER A 42 10.55 -0.65 -3.97
C SER A 42 10.10 -1.91 -4.71
N THR A 43 9.48 -1.74 -5.90
CA THR A 43 9.08 -2.87 -6.75
C THR A 43 10.31 -3.63 -7.25
N TYR A 44 11.35 -2.90 -7.71
CA TYR A 44 12.60 -3.52 -8.14
C TYR A 44 13.23 -4.36 -7.04
N LYS A 45 13.40 -3.80 -5.83
CA LYS A 45 13.96 -4.53 -4.68
C LYS A 45 13.14 -5.79 -4.34
N THR A 46 11.82 -5.70 -4.39
CA THR A 46 10.94 -6.85 -4.15
C THR A 46 11.11 -7.93 -5.22
N TYR A 47 11.10 -7.53 -6.48
CA TYR A 47 11.24 -8.47 -7.60
C TYR A 47 12.62 -9.11 -7.62
N LEU A 48 13.67 -8.32 -7.39
CA LEU A 48 15.03 -8.82 -7.28
C LEU A 48 15.14 -9.88 -6.16
N ALA A 49 14.65 -9.59 -4.96
CA ALA A 49 14.71 -10.51 -3.84
C ALA A 49 13.97 -11.83 -4.13
N LYS A 50 12.75 -11.74 -4.70
CA LYS A 50 11.96 -12.94 -5.02
C LYS A 50 12.58 -13.75 -6.17
N SER A 51 13.07 -13.09 -7.22
CA SER A 51 13.74 -13.74 -8.33
C SER A 51 15.07 -14.39 -7.93
N CYS A 52 15.87 -13.71 -7.10
CA CYS A 52 17.11 -14.31 -6.55
C CYS A 52 16.82 -15.52 -5.66
N ALA A 53 15.75 -15.49 -4.85
CA ALA A 53 15.36 -16.64 -4.04
C ALA A 53 14.98 -17.84 -4.93
N PHE A 54 14.22 -17.57 -6.01
CA PHE A 54 13.86 -18.60 -6.99
C PHE A 54 15.09 -19.25 -7.64
N VAL A 55 16.01 -18.46 -8.20
CA VAL A 55 17.17 -19.04 -8.93
C VAL A 55 18.15 -19.74 -7.97
N LYS A 56 18.26 -19.30 -6.71
CA LYS A 56 19.01 -20.04 -5.67
C LYS A 56 18.39 -21.40 -5.41
N TRP A 57 17.05 -21.46 -5.30
CA TRP A 57 16.33 -22.71 -5.14
C TRP A 57 16.48 -23.62 -6.37
N ALA A 58 16.31 -23.09 -7.59
CA ALA A 58 16.47 -23.84 -8.83
C ALA A 58 17.89 -24.40 -8.98
N ARG A 59 18.91 -23.61 -8.59
CA ARG A 59 20.29 -24.08 -8.56
C ARG A 59 20.49 -25.21 -7.54
N ALA A 60 19.95 -25.06 -6.33
CA ALA A 60 20.15 -26.03 -5.25
C ALA A 60 19.41 -27.35 -5.51
N GLN A 61 18.21 -27.31 -6.10
CA GLN A 61 17.38 -28.50 -6.32
C GLN A 61 17.61 -29.16 -7.67
N HIS A 62 18.02 -28.39 -8.69
CA HIS A 62 18.05 -28.84 -10.10
C HIS A 62 19.37 -28.51 -10.81
N GLY A 63 20.37 -27.99 -10.11
CA GLY A 63 21.67 -27.67 -10.70
C GLY A 63 21.71 -26.53 -11.71
N CYS A 64 20.61 -25.76 -11.85
CA CYS A 64 20.49 -24.71 -12.87
C CYS A 64 21.59 -23.65 -12.74
N ARG A 65 22.22 -23.30 -13.87
CA ARG A 65 23.26 -22.28 -14.00
C ARG A 65 22.83 -21.06 -14.80
N THR A 66 21.76 -21.18 -15.57
CA THR A 66 21.22 -20.12 -16.41
C THR A 66 19.76 -19.85 -16.13
N LEU A 67 19.27 -18.64 -16.53
CA LEU A 67 17.86 -18.29 -16.42
C LEU A 67 16.99 -19.17 -17.32
N ALA A 68 17.50 -19.58 -18.47
CA ALA A 68 16.79 -20.45 -19.41
C ALA A 68 16.50 -21.82 -18.77
N GLU A 69 17.50 -22.45 -18.16
CA GLU A 69 17.35 -23.71 -17.42
C GLU A 69 16.36 -23.55 -16.24
N ALA A 70 16.51 -22.49 -15.45
CA ALA A 70 15.65 -22.25 -14.31
C ALA A 70 14.19 -22.02 -14.69
N ARG A 71 13.90 -21.47 -15.89
CA ARG A 71 12.53 -21.22 -16.35
C ARG A 71 11.64 -22.46 -16.29
N ASN A 72 12.18 -23.63 -16.59
CA ASN A 72 11.45 -24.89 -16.57
C ASN A 72 10.85 -25.23 -15.21
N TYR A 73 11.42 -24.68 -14.13
CA TYR A 73 11.03 -24.98 -12.76
C TYR A 73 10.17 -23.89 -12.09
N VAL A 74 9.71 -22.87 -12.85
CA VAL A 74 8.87 -21.79 -12.30
C VAL A 74 7.58 -22.34 -11.71
N ASN A 75 6.90 -23.23 -12.41
CA ASN A 75 5.63 -23.81 -11.94
C ASN A 75 5.84 -24.69 -10.69
N THR A 76 6.90 -25.48 -10.69
CA THR A 76 7.28 -26.30 -9.53
C THR A 76 7.58 -25.43 -8.30
N TYR A 77 8.28 -24.30 -8.49
CA TYR A 77 8.56 -23.36 -7.42
C TYR A 77 7.31 -22.66 -6.88
N ILE A 78 6.37 -22.26 -7.75
CA ILE A 78 5.10 -21.67 -7.33
C ILE A 78 4.29 -22.70 -6.53
N LYS A 79 4.16 -23.94 -7.05
CA LYS A 79 3.48 -25.04 -6.35
C LYS A 79 4.09 -25.33 -4.98
N HIS A 80 5.42 -25.42 -4.89
CA HIS A 80 6.13 -25.58 -3.63
C HIS A 80 5.75 -24.51 -2.56
N HIS A 81 5.51 -23.25 -2.98
CA HIS A 81 5.09 -22.20 -2.07
C HIS A 81 3.60 -22.30 -1.70
N ILE A 82 2.75 -22.83 -2.58
CA ILE A 82 1.37 -23.15 -2.27
C ILE A 82 1.31 -24.27 -1.23
N ASP A 83 2.05 -25.34 -1.47
CA ASP A 83 2.10 -26.53 -0.60
C ASP A 83 2.68 -26.21 0.80
N LYS A 84 3.61 -25.27 0.86
CA LYS A 84 4.14 -24.71 2.13
C LYS A 84 3.20 -23.75 2.86
N GLY A 85 1.98 -23.53 2.36
CA GLY A 85 1.00 -22.67 3.01
C GLY A 85 1.33 -21.16 2.97
N TYR A 86 2.15 -20.70 2.01
CA TYR A 86 2.38 -19.26 1.87
C TYR A 86 1.08 -18.56 1.50
N SER A 87 0.87 -17.34 2.03
CA SER A 87 -0.36 -16.59 1.75
C SER A 87 -0.54 -16.35 0.25
N PRO A 88 -1.80 -16.33 -0.27
CA PRO A 88 -2.10 -16.03 -1.67
C PRO A 88 -1.50 -14.71 -2.16
N TYR A 89 -1.31 -13.73 -1.25
CA TYR A 89 -0.64 -12.47 -1.56
C TYR A 89 0.84 -12.65 -1.84
N THR A 90 1.53 -13.49 -1.05
CA THR A 90 2.94 -13.83 -1.25
C THR A 90 3.12 -14.62 -2.53
N GLN A 91 2.28 -15.63 -2.78
CA GLN A 91 2.27 -16.42 -4.01
C GLN A 91 2.14 -15.53 -5.24
N LYS A 92 1.17 -14.59 -5.22
CA LYS A 92 0.98 -13.64 -6.33
C LYS A 92 2.17 -12.69 -6.53
N THR A 93 2.84 -12.30 -5.44
CA THR A 93 4.05 -11.48 -5.54
C THR A 93 5.20 -12.25 -6.18
N ILE A 94 5.37 -13.53 -5.82
CA ILE A 94 6.36 -14.43 -6.44
C ILE A 94 6.06 -14.59 -7.94
N ALA A 95 4.83 -14.97 -8.29
CA ALA A 95 4.44 -15.14 -9.70
C ALA A 95 4.66 -13.86 -10.51
N SER A 96 4.30 -12.68 -9.95
CA SER A 96 4.50 -11.39 -10.62
C SER A 96 5.98 -11.03 -10.78
N SER A 97 6.84 -11.42 -9.84
CA SER A 97 8.28 -11.20 -9.92
C SER A 97 8.90 -12.06 -11.04
N LEU A 98 8.50 -13.32 -11.11
CA LEU A 98 9.00 -14.26 -12.11
C LEU A 98 8.46 -13.92 -13.51
N ALA A 99 7.19 -13.53 -13.64
CA ALA A 99 6.63 -13.05 -14.89
C ALA A 99 7.41 -11.82 -15.40
N LYS A 100 7.80 -10.90 -14.51
CA LYS A 100 8.64 -9.75 -14.86
C LYS A 100 10.05 -10.18 -15.27
N LEU A 101 10.66 -11.14 -14.57
CA LEU A 101 11.98 -11.66 -14.91
C LEU A 101 11.99 -12.26 -16.32
N TYR A 102 10.99 -13.06 -16.64
CA TYR A 102 10.92 -13.79 -17.91
C TYR A 102 10.17 -13.04 -19.04
N GLY A 103 9.67 -11.83 -18.81
CA GLY A 103 8.97 -11.04 -19.83
C GLY A 103 7.65 -11.68 -20.29
N CYS A 104 6.94 -12.36 -19.38
CA CYS A 104 5.70 -13.08 -19.70
C CYS A 104 4.55 -12.69 -18.75
N SER A 105 3.37 -13.26 -18.96
CA SER A 105 2.20 -13.06 -18.11
C SER A 105 2.22 -14.00 -16.91
N THR A 106 1.64 -13.58 -15.78
CA THR A 106 1.36 -14.51 -14.67
C THR A 106 0.33 -15.58 -15.01
N LYS A 107 -0.39 -15.45 -16.15
CA LYS A 107 -1.33 -16.45 -16.66
C LYS A 107 -0.61 -17.65 -17.28
N ASP A 108 0.66 -17.47 -17.66
CA ASP A 108 1.49 -18.50 -18.25
C ASP A 108 2.07 -19.45 -17.19
N PHE A 109 1.78 -19.21 -15.93
CA PHE A 109 2.24 -20.01 -14.79
C PHE A 109 1.10 -20.71 -14.08
N THR A 110 1.43 -21.69 -13.24
CA THR A 110 0.49 -22.32 -12.31
C THR A 110 -0.35 -21.26 -11.58
N PRO A 111 -1.68 -21.35 -11.59
CA PRO A 111 -2.55 -20.41 -10.89
C PRO A 111 -2.23 -20.34 -9.41
N THR A 112 -2.07 -19.13 -8.90
CA THR A 112 -1.94 -18.89 -7.45
C THR A 112 -3.33 -18.93 -6.81
N GLN A 113 -3.38 -19.27 -5.53
CA GLN A 113 -4.64 -19.29 -4.77
C GLN A 113 -5.35 -17.93 -4.81
N THR A 114 -6.68 -17.96 -4.74
CA THR A 114 -7.53 -16.76 -4.70
C THR A 114 -7.24 -15.96 -3.43
N ARG A 115 -7.15 -14.65 -3.59
CA ARG A 115 -6.92 -13.72 -2.47
C ARG A 115 -8.25 -13.31 -1.87
N HIS A 116 -8.51 -13.71 -0.64
CA HIS A 116 -9.63 -13.25 0.16
C HIS A 116 -9.16 -12.20 1.18
N ARG A 117 -9.91 -11.11 1.32
CA ARG A 117 -9.54 -10.05 2.28
C ARG A 117 -9.71 -10.49 3.71
N ALA A 118 -10.69 -11.35 3.99
CA ALA A 118 -10.88 -11.98 5.30
C ALA A 118 -9.59 -12.68 5.80
N ASN A 119 -8.79 -13.23 4.88
CA ASN A 119 -7.57 -13.96 5.20
C ASN A 119 -6.32 -13.07 5.26
N ILE A 120 -6.46 -11.74 5.22
CA ILE A 120 -5.31 -10.83 5.38
C ILE A 120 -4.93 -10.74 6.86
N THR A 121 -3.97 -11.55 7.26
CA THR A 121 -3.28 -11.36 8.54
C THR A 121 -2.13 -10.38 8.35
N ARG A 122 -2.25 -9.17 8.91
CA ARG A 122 -1.11 -8.28 9.02
C ARG A 122 -0.23 -8.80 10.16
N SER A 123 1.01 -9.18 9.84
CA SER A 123 1.98 -9.55 10.87
C SER A 123 2.22 -8.35 11.78
N ARG A 124 1.74 -8.44 13.02
CA ARG A 124 1.96 -7.45 14.08
C ARG A 124 3.16 -7.79 14.98
N LYS A 125 3.97 -8.78 14.62
CA LYS A 125 5.12 -9.22 15.43
C LYS A 125 6.09 -8.08 15.78
N GLY A 126 6.27 -7.10 14.87
CA GLY A 126 7.06 -5.90 15.14
C GLY A 126 6.37 -4.88 16.03
N ILE A 127 5.04 -4.86 16.02
CA ILE A 127 4.19 -3.89 16.75
C ILE A 127 4.09 -4.26 18.22
N ALA A 128 4.19 -5.54 18.58
CA ALA A 128 4.16 -6.00 19.98
C ALA A 128 5.21 -5.34 20.88
N LYS A 129 6.27 -4.76 20.30
CA LYS A 129 7.32 -4.01 21.01
C LYS A 129 7.14 -2.48 20.91
N PHE A 130 6.01 -1.99 20.40
CA PHE A 130 5.67 -0.58 20.31
C PHE A 130 4.58 -0.25 21.32
N SER A 131 4.88 0.61 22.27
CA SER A 131 3.90 1.11 23.26
C SER A 131 3.19 2.33 22.69
N GLU A 132 1.90 2.23 22.43
CA GLU A 132 1.08 3.39 22.01
C GLU A 132 0.98 4.42 23.14
N SER A 133 0.91 3.98 24.40
CA SER A 133 0.84 4.89 25.57
C SER A 133 2.10 5.77 25.69
N ARG A 134 3.28 5.18 25.51
CA ARG A 134 4.55 5.93 25.53
C ARG A 134 4.74 6.86 24.32
N ASN A 135 3.99 6.64 23.25
CA ASN A 135 4.05 7.41 22.01
C ASN A 135 2.68 8.06 21.71
N LYS A 136 1.90 8.36 22.76
CA LYS A 136 0.52 8.80 22.64
C LYS A 136 0.37 10.00 21.71
N GLU A 137 1.17 11.04 21.91
CA GLU A 137 1.16 12.25 21.09
C GLU A 137 1.34 11.94 19.59
N PHE A 138 2.32 11.12 19.25
CA PHE A 138 2.57 10.71 17.87
C PHE A 138 1.42 9.86 17.29
N VAL A 139 0.86 8.97 18.08
CA VAL A 139 -0.26 8.11 17.66
C VAL A 139 -1.51 8.95 17.41
N ASP A 140 -1.84 9.85 18.32
CA ASP A 140 -2.99 10.75 18.22
C ASP A 140 -2.83 11.72 17.03
N PHE A 141 -1.62 12.24 16.82
CA PHE A 141 -1.29 13.01 15.61
C PHE A 141 -1.54 12.21 14.32
N CYS A 142 -1.13 10.96 14.27
CA CYS A 142 -1.36 10.11 13.10
C CYS A 142 -2.85 9.83 12.87
N ARG A 143 -3.64 9.65 13.95
CA ARG A 143 -5.09 9.49 13.91
C ARG A 143 -5.81 10.78 13.53
N ALA A 144 -5.26 11.93 13.87
CA ALA A 144 -5.83 13.23 13.54
C ALA A 144 -5.55 13.69 12.10
N THR A 145 -4.48 13.21 11.47
CA THR A 145 -4.02 13.70 10.16
C THR A 145 -4.11 12.67 9.03
N GLY A 146 -4.14 11.38 9.36
CA GLY A 146 -4.22 10.29 8.40
C GLY A 146 -3.06 10.23 7.39
N LEU A 147 -1.90 10.80 7.73
CA LEU A 147 -0.73 10.86 6.86
C LEU A 147 -0.03 9.50 6.73
N ARG A 148 0.65 9.27 5.59
CA ARG A 148 1.57 8.14 5.41
C ARG A 148 2.92 8.46 6.05
N ARG A 149 3.70 7.43 6.38
CA ARG A 149 5.03 7.59 6.99
C ARG A 149 5.93 8.59 6.25
N HIS A 150 5.98 8.55 4.93
CA HIS A 150 6.80 9.49 4.16
C HIS A 150 6.21 10.90 4.11
N GLU A 151 4.88 11.04 4.20
CA GLU A 151 4.20 12.32 4.28
C GLU A 151 4.51 12.99 5.63
N ILE A 152 4.44 12.23 6.74
CA ILE A 152 4.83 12.71 8.08
C ILE A 152 6.31 13.15 8.10
N LYS A 153 7.19 12.36 7.47
CA LYS A 153 8.63 12.68 7.41
C LYS A 153 8.93 14.03 6.75
N ASN A 154 8.10 14.41 5.79
CA ASN A 154 8.30 15.62 4.99
C ASN A 154 7.35 16.76 5.41
N LEU A 155 6.51 16.54 6.43
CA LEU A 155 5.57 17.54 6.90
C LEU A 155 6.30 18.67 7.59
N LYS A 156 5.93 19.90 7.23
CA LYS A 156 6.46 21.15 7.80
C LYS A 156 5.31 22.04 8.24
N PRO A 157 5.55 23.04 9.12
CA PRO A 157 4.53 24.01 9.54
C PRO A 157 3.87 24.73 8.36
N GLU A 158 4.61 24.98 7.28
CA GLU A 158 4.11 25.65 6.07
C GLU A 158 3.03 24.87 5.33
N ASN A 159 2.84 23.60 5.69
CA ASN A 159 1.71 22.81 5.17
C ASN A 159 0.39 23.04 5.94
N LEU A 160 0.41 23.78 7.05
CA LEU A 160 -0.79 24.13 7.80
C LEU A 160 -1.48 25.33 7.17
N SER A 161 -2.78 25.25 6.99
CA SER A 161 -3.63 26.33 6.51
C SER A 161 -4.93 26.34 7.28
N TYR A 162 -5.48 27.52 7.49
CA TYR A 162 -6.82 27.68 8.04
C TYR A 162 -7.78 27.98 6.89
N ASP A 163 -8.87 27.24 6.81
CA ASP A 163 -9.94 27.43 5.82
C ASP A 163 -11.07 28.23 6.49
N GLU A 164 -11.13 29.51 6.18
CA GLU A 164 -12.14 30.43 6.73
C GLU A 164 -13.56 30.00 6.36
N SER A 165 -13.76 29.41 5.19
CA SER A 165 -15.08 29.00 4.71
C SER A 165 -15.68 27.85 5.52
N THR A 166 -14.84 26.97 6.05
CA THR A 166 -15.26 25.82 6.87
C THR A 166 -14.92 25.98 8.37
N GLY A 167 -14.14 26.99 8.74
CA GLY A 167 -13.65 27.18 10.10
C GLY A 167 -12.71 26.10 10.58
N LYS A 168 -11.99 25.43 9.68
CA LYS A 168 -11.17 24.25 9.98
C LYS A 168 -9.72 24.41 9.55
N TYR A 169 -8.83 23.81 10.33
CA TYR A 169 -7.45 23.65 9.93
C TYR A 169 -7.29 22.49 8.95
N MET A 170 -6.49 22.71 7.91
CA MET A 170 -6.19 21.77 6.85
C MET A 170 -4.69 21.61 6.71
N LEU A 171 -4.26 20.41 6.36
CA LEU A 171 -2.95 20.19 5.78
C LEU A 171 -3.06 20.33 4.27
N VAL A 172 -2.30 21.26 3.70
CA VAL A 172 -2.32 21.57 2.26
C VAL A 172 -1.01 21.14 1.57
N ASN A 173 -1.10 20.90 0.27
CA ASN A 173 0.06 20.54 -0.56
C ASN A 173 0.81 19.28 -0.10
N ILE A 174 0.11 18.34 0.51
CA ILE A 174 0.71 17.06 0.95
C ILE A 174 1.02 16.19 -0.25
N LYS A 175 2.31 16.01 -0.53
CA LYS A 175 2.79 15.20 -1.65
C LYS A 175 2.67 13.70 -1.36
N GLY A 176 1.66 13.08 -1.94
CA GLY A 176 1.36 11.66 -1.81
C GLY A 176 2.18 10.76 -2.73
N LYS A 177 1.86 9.46 -2.71
CA LYS A 177 2.47 8.48 -3.61
C LYS A 177 2.20 8.84 -5.07
N GLY A 178 3.25 8.84 -5.88
CA GLY A 178 3.19 9.22 -7.30
C GLY A 178 3.19 10.72 -7.53
N GLY A 179 3.60 11.52 -6.54
CA GLY A 179 3.78 12.98 -6.67
C GLY A 179 2.47 13.79 -6.59
N ARG A 180 1.32 13.16 -6.36
CA ARG A 180 0.04 13.86 -6.27
C ARG A 180 -0.04 14.69 -5.00
N LEU A 181 -0.42 15.94 -5.16
CA LEU A 181 -0.77 16.82 -4.07
C LEU A 181 -2.20 16.53 -3.60
N ARG A 182 -2.44 16.69 -2.32
CA ARG A 182 -3.74 16.63 -1.68
C ARG A 182 -3.79 17.51 -0.45
N ASP A 183 -5.01 17.89 -0.11
CA ASP A 183 -5.31 18.55 1.13
C ASP A 183 -6.15 17.61 2.01
N CYS A 184 -6.01 17.72 3.32
CA CYS A 184 -6.78 16.90 4.25
C CYS A 184 -7.06 17.67 5.55
N PRO A 185 -8.28 17.53 6.11
CA PRO A 185 -8.63 18.16 7.37
C PRO A 185 -7.83 17.56 8.53
N ILE A 186 -7.53 18.39 9.52
CA ILE A 186 -6.97 17.96 10.81
C ILE A 186 -8.12 17.76 11.77
N LEU A 187 -8.14 16.63 12.49
CA LEU A 187 -9.26 16.23 13.33
C LEU A 187 -9.07 16.59 14.82
N SER A 188 -7.91 17.11 15.23
CA SER A 188 -7.68 17.49 16.63
C SER A 188 -6.94 18.82 16.75
N LYS A 189 -7.24 19.56 17.83
CA LYS A 189 -6.57 20.83 18.15
C LYS A 189 -5.11 20.58 18.54
N GLU A 190 -4.83 19.52 19.28
CA GLU A 190 -3.47 19.16 19.73
C GLU A 190 -2.54 18.92 18.55
N ALA A 191 -3.03 18.32 17.45
CA ALA A 191 -2.25 18.16 16.24
C ALA A 191 -1.96 19.50 15.56
N VAL A 192 -2.90 20.44 15.57
CA VAL A 192 -2.70 21.81 15.06
C VAL A 192 -1.65 22.54 15.90
N GLU A 193 -1.80 22.55 17.23
CA GLU A 193 -0.87 23.17 18.16
C GLU A 193 0.56 22.61 18.03
N HIS A 194 0.68 21.28 17.89
CA HIS A 194 1.98 20.63 17.67
C HIS A 194 2.67 21.14 16.37
N ILE A 195 1.89 21.36 15.31
CA ILE A 195 2.41 21.90 14.06
C ILE A 195 2.81 23.37 14.22
N GLN A 196 1.95 24.18 14.84
CA GLN A 196 2.17 25.62 15.06
C GLN A 196 3.40 25.89 15.94
N ASN A 197 3.65 25.05 16.94
CA ASN A 197 4.79 25.15 17.83
C ASN A 197 6.10 24.64 17.21
N THR A 198 6.05 24.07 15.99
CA THR A 198 7.24 23.62 15.28
C THR A 198 7.90 24.84 14.57
N PRO A 199 9.22 25.05 14.71
CA PRO A 199 9.89 26.14 14.01
C PRO A 199 9.78 26.02 12.49
N ALA A 200 9.61 27.16 11.80
CA ALA A 200 9.51 27.22 10.35
C ALA A 200 10.66 26.49 9.64
N GLY A 201 10.34 25.80 8.57
CA GLY A 201 11.29 25.01 7.78
C GLY A 201 11.75 23.69 8.41
N LYS A 202 11.45 23.44 9.69
CA LYS A 202 11.80 22.18 10.35
C LYS A 202 10.72 21.13 10.11
N PRO A 203 11.06 19.81 10.10
CA PRO A 203 10.06 18.76 10.05
C PRO A 203 9.25 18.73 11.35
N VAL A 204 7.93 18.63 11.26
CA VAL A 204 7.00 18.53 12.41
C VAL A 204 7.38 17.35 13.32
N TRP A 205 7.87 16.26 12.74
CA TRP A 205 8.40 15.12 13.48
C TRP A 205 9.84 14.84 13.07
N SER A 206 10.78 15.16 13.91
CA SER A 206 12.21 14.87 13.66
C SER A 206 12.52 13.38 13.64
N LYS A 207 11.79 12.59 14.43
CA LYS A 207 11.93 11.14 14.55
C LYS A 207 10.57 10.44 14.46
N ILE A 208 10.43 9.53 13.52
CA ILE A 208 9.23 8.70 13.35
C ILE A 208 9.52 7.31 13.90
N PRO A 209 8.78 6.82 14.91
CA PRO A 209 8.98 5.50 15.48
C PRO A 209 8.87 4.42 14.41
N SER A 210 9.93 3.61 14.24
CA SER A 210 10.04 2.63 13.14
C SER A 210 8.94 1.56 13.19
N ARG A 211 8.49 1.20 14.40
CA ARG A 211 7.50 0.15 14.67
C ARG A 211 6.07 0.64 14.76
N ALA A 212 5.80 1.95 14.67
CA ALA A 212 4.44 2.48 14.69
C ALA A 212 3.64 1.97 13.48
N ASP A 213 2.42 1.48 13.72
CA ASP A 213 1.48 1.04 12.66
C ASP A 213 0.70 2.23 12.09
N ILE A 214 1.43 3.14 11.43
CA ILE A 214 0.85 4.34 10.83
C ILE A 214 -0.30 4.00 9.87
N HIS A 215 -0.29 2.79 9.29
CA HIS A 215 -1.36 2.41 8.38
C HIS A 215 -2.67 2.09 9.12
N SER A 216 -2.59 1.55 10.33
CA SER A 216 -3.75 1.38 11.21
C SER A 216 -4.31 2.74 11.64
N TYR A 217 -3.47 3.66 12.12
CA TYR A 217 -3.91 5.01 12.52
C TYR A 217 -4.54 5.79 11.37
N ARG A 218 -4.02 5.60 10.16
CA ARG A 218 -4.63 6.16 8.96
C ARG A 218 -5.98 5.51 8.63
N ALA A 219 -6.20 4.25 9.00
CA ALA A 219 -7.52 3.62 8.88
C ALA A 219 -8.49 4.22 9.91
N ASP A 220 -8.03 4.48 11.14
CA ASP A 220 -8.85 5.15 12.16
C ASP A 220 -9.26 6.56 11.70
N TYR A 221 -8.33 7.36 11.17
CA TYR A 221 -8.66 8.65 10.55
C TYR A 221 -9.71 8.53 9.44
N CYS A 222 -9.56 7.54 8.56
CA CYS A 222 -10.51 7.31 7.47
C CYS A 222 -11.92 7.02 7.99
N LYS A 223 -12.02 6.19 9.03
CA LYS A 223 -13.30 5.87 9.68
C LYS A 223 -13.95 7.10 10.28
N THR A 224 -13.17 7.89 11.01
CA THR A 224 -13.68 9.15 11.61
C THR A 224 -14.21 10.08 10.53
N ILE A 225 -13.46 10.31 9.45
CA ILE A 225 -13.94 11.15 8.31
C ILE A 225 -15.20 10.55 7.69
N TYR A 226 -15.24 9.22 7.50
CA TYR A 226 -16.41 8.55 6.95
C TYR A 226 -17.62 8.73 7.85
N ASN A 227 -17.51 8.46 9.15
CA ASN A 227 -18.61 8.52 10.11
C ASN A 227 -19.17 9.94 10.29
N LEU A 228 -18.30 10.97 10.22
CA LEU A 228 -18.74 12.38 10.26
C LEU A 228 -19.62 12.78 9.07
N GLN A 229 -19.63 12.00 7.99
CA GLN A 229 -20.32 12.32 6.75
C GLN A 229 -21.35 11.26 6.34
N ALA A 230 -21.32 10.09 6.95
CA ALA A 230 -22.19 8.98 6.60
C ALA A 230 -23.62 9.22 7.10
N ARG A 231 -24.58 8.98 6.23
CA ARG A 231 -26.01 8.97 6.55
C ARG A 231 -26.42 7.59 7.02
N PRO A 232 -27.46 7.46 7.86
CA PRO A 232 -28.11 6.17 8.14
C PRO A 232 -28.46 5.45 6.83
N ILE A 233 -28.24 4.14 6.77
CA ILE A 233 -28.44 3.37 5.52
C ILE A 233 -29.85 3.50 4.96
N ALA A 234 -30.85 3.59 5.82
CA ALA A 234 -32.24 3.77 5.43
C ALA A 234 -32.48 5.08 4.64
N GLU A 235 -31.76 6.13 4.99
CA GLU A 235 -31.87 7.47 4.42
C GLU A 235 -31.05 7.65 3.14
N ILE A 236 -30.14 6.70 2.83
CA ILE A 236 -29.30 6.81 1.64
C ILE A 236 -30.10 6.45 0.41
N PRO A 237 -30.27 7.37 -0.57
CA PRO A 237 -30.88 7.05 -1.86
C PRO A 237 -30.14 5.89 -2.56
N LYS A 238 -30.85 5.03 -3.28
CA LYS A 238 -30.25 3.86 -3.95
C LYS A 238 -29.02 4.23 -4.82
N ARG A 239 -29.05 5.35 -5.51
CA ARG A 239 -27.94 5.86 -6.34
C ARG A 239 -26.66 6.17 -5.53
N ASP A 240 -26.81 6.55 -4.27
CA ASP A 240 -25.71 6.92 -3.37
C ASP A 240 -25.21 5.74 -2.53
N ARG A 241 -25.81 4.57 -2.63
CA ARG A 241 -25.40 3.34 -1.95
C ARG A 241 -24.24 2.68 -2.69
N TYR A 242 -23.17 2.36 -1.97
CA TYR A 242 -22.06 1.54 -2.47
C TYR A 242 -22.22 0.11 -1.98
N TYR A 243 -22.60 -0.78 -2.89
CA TYR A 243 -22.71 -2.21 -2.58
C TYR A 243 -21.36 -2.87 -2.73
N CYS A 244 -20.85 -3.45 -1.66
CA CYS A 244 -19.60 -4.19 -1.67
C CYS A 244 -19.73 -5.50 -2.49
N ARG A 245 -18.59 -5.94 -3.05
CA ARG A 245 -18.52 -7.17 -3.86
C ARG A 245 -17.53 -8.16 -3.26
N GLY A 246 -17.56 -9.41 -3.74
CA GLY A 246 -16.68 -10.48 -3.27
C GLY A 246 -16.89 -10.78 -1.80
N ASP A 247 -15.82 -10.80 -1.02
CA ASP A 247 -15.82 -11.15 0.41
C ASP A 247 -16.64 -10.20 1.29
N LEU A 248 -16.95 -9.01 0.78
CA LEU A 248 -17.75 -8.00 1.49
C LEU A 248 -19.18 -7.90 0.96
N LYS A 249 -19.64 -8.89 0.17
CA LYS A 249 -21.01 -8.91 -0.36
C LYS A 249 -22.03 -8.79 0.78
N GLY A 250 -23.02 -7.92 0.60
CA GLY A 250 -24.03 -7.62 1.62
C GLY A 250 -23.77 -6.34 2.42
N ILE A 251 -22.53 -5.86 2.45
CA ILE A 251 -22.18 -4.60 3.14
C ILE A 251 -22.47 -3.41 2.21
N VAL A 252 -23.10 -2.39 2.77
CA VAL A 252 -23.48 -1.16 2.08
C VAL A 252 -22.83 0.03 2.76
N TYR A 253 -22.24 0.92 1.98
CA TYR A 253 -21.67 2.18 2.45
C TYR A 253 -22.27 3.38 1.74
N ASP A 254 -22.20 4.57 2.37
CA ASP A 254 -22.55 5.85 1.73
C ASP A 254 -21.45 6.28 0.77
N LYS A 255 -21.75 6.34 -0.54
CA LYS A 255 -20.79 6.79 -1.56
C LYS A 255 -20.27 8.20 -1.33
N ARG A 256 -21.11 9.11 -0.80
CA ARG A 256 -20.71 10.50 -0.53
C ARG A 256 -19.66 10.54 0.57
N ALA A 257 -19.91 9.88 1.70
CA ALA A 257 -18.98 9.80 2.80
C ALA A 257 -17.67 9.11 2.37
N MET A 258 -17.76 8.02 1.59
CA MET A 258 -16.59 7.37 1.01
C MET A 258 -15.79 8.30 0.11
N ALA A 259 -16.43 9.14 -0.69
CA ALA A 259 -15.76 10.09 -1.57
C ALA A 259 -14.98 11.15 -0.78
N VAL A 260 -15.57 11.67 0.31
CA VAL A 260 -14.90 12.63 1.20
C VAL A 260 -13.66 11.96 1.84
N ALA A 261 -13.81 10.78 2.45
CA ALA A 261 -12.70 10.02 3.02
C ALA A 261 -11.63 9.67 1.98
N SER A 262 -12.04 9.35 0.75
CA SER A 262 -11.12 9.04 -0.35
C SER A 262 -10.26 10.24 -0.73
N ARG A 263 -10.85 11.43 -0.86
CA ARG A 263 -10.11 12.68 -1.12
C ARG A 263 -9.16 13.01 0.01
N ALA A 264 -9.62 13.02 1.26
CA ALA A 264 -8.79 13.28 2.44
C ALA A 264 -7.58 12.34 2.52
N LEU A 265 -7.73 11.09 2.07
CA LEU A 265 -6.62 10.13 1.98
C LEU A 265 -5.81 10.21 0.68
N GLY A 266 -6.18 11.06 -0.28
CA GLY A 266 -5.52 11.15 -1.59
C GLY A 266 -5.68 9.89 -2.45
N HIS A 267 -6.87 9.28 -2.42
CA HIS A 267 -7.25 8.19 -3.30
C HIS A 267 -8.23 8.70 -4.36
N ASN A 268 -8.15 8.14 -5.58
CA ASN A 268 -9.07 8.50 -6.68
C ASN A 268 -10.25 7.53 -6.82
N ARG A 269 -10.29 6.48 -6.00
CA ARG A 269 -11.29 5.41 -6.10
C ARG A 269 -11.86 5.13 -4.73
N ILE A 270 -13.17 5.29 -4.61
CA ILE A 270 -13.91 4.99 -3.36
C ILE A 270 -13.83 3.52 -2.98
N SER A 271 -13.70 2.59 -3.96
CA SER A 271 -13.56 1.17 -3.67
C SER A 271 -12.36 0.82 -2.78
N ILE A 272 -11.31 1.67 -2.77
CA ILE A 272 -10.16 1.49 -1.87
C ILE A 272 -10.58 1.72 -0.42
N ILE A 273 -11.52 2.65 -0.18
CA ILE A 273 -12.01 2.96 1.16
C ILE A 273 -12.70 1.75 1.76
N ALA A 274 -13.71 1.19 1.06
CA ALA A 274 -14.38 -0.03 1.50
C ALA A 274 -13.39 -1.16 1.78
N SER A 275 -12.50 -1.42 0.83
CA SER A 275 -11.69 -2.62 0.84
C SER A 275 -10.44 -2.58 1.71
N ASN A 276 -9.93 -1.40 2.10
CA ASN A 276 -8.67 -1.30 2.84
C ASN A 276 -8.76 -0.51 4.15
N TYR A 277 -9.80 0.27 4.34
CA TYR A 277 -9.92 1.16 5.49
C TYR A 277 -11.16 0.90 6.34
N LEU A 278 -12.34 0.67 5.76
CA LEU A 278 -13.56 0.40 6.49
C LEU A 278 -13.73 -1.10 6.84
N TYR A 279 -13.12 -1.97 6.07
CA TYR A 279 -13.23 -3.43 6.21
C TYR A 279 -12.99 -3.95 7.66
N ASN A 280 -11.89 -3.53 8.30
CA ASN A 280 -11.55 -4.03 9.64
C ASN A 280 -12.42 -3.47 10.77
N TRP A 281 -13.28 -2.51 10.48
CA TRP A 281 -14.17 -1.90 11.47
C TRP A 281 -15.35 -2.82 11.82
N ILE A 282 -15.89 -3.50 10.83
CA ILE A 282 -17.04 -4.43 10.99
C ILE A 282 -16.64 -5.65 11.83
N GLU A 283 -15.40 -6.14 11.66
CA GLU A 283 -14.89 -7.30 12.43
C GLU A 283 -14.59 -6.99 13.90
N ARG A 284 -14.49 -5.73 14.28
CA ARG A 284 -14.19 -5.30 15.65
C ARG A 284 -15.43 -4.98 16.49
N GLY A 285 -16.63 -5.38 16.03
CA GLY A 285 -17.87 -5.19 16.80
C GLY A 285 -18.27 -3.73 16.99
N GLY A 286 -17.89 -2.86 16.08
CA GLY A 286 -18.43 -1.51 16.05
C GLY A 286 -19.87 -1.58 15.56
N ASP A 287 -20.81 -1.30 16.46
CA ASP A 287 -22.21 -1.14 16.13
C ASP A 287 -22.39 -0.10 15.02
N LEU A 288 -23.18 -0.45 14.02
CA LEU A 288 -23.63 0.46 12.97
C LEU A 288 -24.71 1.39 13.50
#